data_a6451ad0cea79278fc92cde48d26f157
#
_entry.id   a6451ad0cea79278fc92cde48d26f157
#
_cell.length_a   1.000
_cell.length_b   1.000
_cell.length_c   1.000
_cell.angle_alpha   90.00
_cell.angle_beta   90.00
_cell.angle_gamma   90.00
#
_symmetry.space_group_name_H-M   'P 1'
#
loop_
_entity.id
_entity.type
_entity.pdbx_description
1 polymer ?
#
loop_
_entity_poly.entity_id
_entity_poly.type
_entity_poly.pdbx_seq_one_letter_code
_entity_poly.pdbx_strand_id
1 'polypeptide(L)'
;NLEQPKMNQQKLLIEIKTQRKDEAVIVHQFLQQYKTRILEEGHLIQALSLGLVETIKNEAPELTVGYIIPFHFVGLPVSQADFFMMEYSTLNRSFIDAAHNEGKFVFTWTPNQTETMERMMFYGVEGIVTDRMDLLTAQKRLPETMSYADKLAYFLIGIG
;
A
#
# COMPACT_ATOMS: atom_id res chain seq x y z
N ASN A 1 10.23 -23.36 28.27
CA ASN A 1 10.60 -22.33 27.30
C ASN A 1 9.32 -21.60 26.88
N LEU A 2 9.06 -20.49 27.55
CA LEU A 2 8.00 -19.56 27.12
C LEU A 2 8.59 -18.77 25.94
N GLU A 3 8.12 -19.07 24.73
CA GLU A 3 8.40 -18.23 23.57
C GLU A 3 7.79 -16.84 23.84
N GLN A 4 8.67 -15.85 23.96
CA GLN A 4 8.22 -14.46 23.98
C GLN A 4 7.51 -14.16 22.66
N PRO A 5 6.31 -13.52 22.68
CA PRO A 5 5.66 -13.13 21.44
C PRO A 5 6.61 -12.24 20.67
N LYS A 6 6.91 -12.61 19.42
CA LYS A 6 7.68 -11.75 18.49
C LYS A 6 6.99 -10.38 18.48
N MET A 7 7.68 -9.37 19.00
CA MET A 7 7.22 -7.98 18.87
C MET A 7 6.84 -7.76 17.40
N ASN A 8 5.66 -7.22 17.14
CA ASN A 8 5.20 -6.88 15.79
C ASN A 8 6.31 -6.08 15.09
N GLN A 9 7.01 -6.74 14.16
CA GLN A 9 7.98 -6.06 13.33
C GLN A 9 7.23 -5.04 12.48
N GLN A 10 7.60 -3.78 12.63
CA GLN A 10 7.02 -2.69 11.86
C GLN A 10 7.36 -2.88 10.38
N LYS A 11 6.34 -2.98 9.54
CA LYS A 11 6.54 -3.07 8.10
C LYS A 11 6.65 -1.68 7.48
N LEU A 12 7.45 -1.58 6.43
CA LEU A 12 7.66 -0.34 5.70
C LEU A 12 6.88 -0.37 4.38
N LEU A 13 6.41 0.80 3.97
CA LEU A 13 5.99 1.08 2.60
C LEU A 13 7.06 2.00 1.99
N ILE A 14 7.78 1.48 1.01
CA ILE A 14 8.97 2.11 0.43
C ILE A 14 8.56 2.71 -0.91
N GLU A 15 8.64 4.02 -1.03
CA GLU A 15 8.41 4.69 -2.32
C GLU A 15 9.72 4.82 -3.10
N ILE A 16 9.74 4.28 -4.31
CA ILE A 16 10.86 4.42 -5.23
C ILE A 16 10.59 5.59 -6.18
N LYS A 17 11.52 6.56 -6.18
CA LYS A 17 11.51 7.72 -7.06
C LYS A 17 12.74 7.69 -7.95
N THR A 18 12.54 7.74 -9.26
CA THR A 18 13.63 7.75 -10.24
C THR A 18 13.44 8.85 -11.26
N GLN A 19 14.53 9.24 -11.92
CA GLN A 19 14.47 10.02 -13.15
C GLN A 19 14.50 9.03 -14.33
N ARG A 20 13.62 9.24 -15.31
CA ARG A 20 13.34 8.28 -16.42
C ARG A 20 14.56 7.66 -17.11
N LYS A 21 15.73 8.32 -17.10
CA LYS A 21 16.92 7.85 -17.83
C LYS A 21 17.65 6.67 -17.16
N ASP A 22 17.49 6.50 -15.84
CA ASP A 22 18.28 5.55 -15.06
C ASP A 22 17.40 4.51 -14.34
N GLU A 23 16.13 4.46 -14.68
CA GLU A 23 15.11 3.69 -13.97
C GLU A 23 15.48 2.22 -13.82
N ALA A 24 15.84 1.54 -14.91
CA ALA A 24 16.18 0.11 -14.88
C ALA A 24 17.44 -0.18 -14.06
N VAL A 25 18.45 0.68 -14.14
CA VAL A 25 19.71 0.53 -13.40
C VAL A 25 19.46 0.69 -11.90
N ILE A 26 18.69 1.72 -11.53
CA ILE A 26 18.37 2.01 -10.12
C ILE A 26 17.53 0.86 -9.54
N VAL A 27 16.52 0.38 -10.27
CA VAL A 27 15.71 -0.77 -9.83
C VAL A 27 16.59 -2.00 -9.63
N HIS A 28 17.42 -2.33 -10.61
CA HIS A 28 18.31 -3.49 -10.50
C HIS A 28 19.22 -3.42 -9.27
N GLN A 29 19.90 -2.29 -9.07
CA GLN A 29 20.78 -2.09 -7.91
C GLN A 29 20.02 -2.15 -6.59
N PHE A 30 18.84 -1.53 -6.52
CA PHE A 30 17.98 -1.56 -5.36
C PHE A 30 17.55 -3.00 -5.02
N LEU A 31 17.08 -3.74 -6.00
CA LEU A 31 16.64 -5.11 -5.82
C LEU A 31 17.79 -6.04 -5.44
N GLN A 32 18.96 -5.90 -6.05
CA GLN A 32 20.14 -6.67 -5.64
C GLN A 32 20.49 -6.48 -4.16
N GLN A 33 20.33 -5.28 -3.65
CA GLN A 33 20.71 -4.95 -2.29
C GLN A 33 19.62 -5.27 -1.26
N TYR A 34 18.35 -5.06 -1.59
CA TYR A 34 17.27 -5.04 -0.59
C TYR A 34 16.17 -6.09 -0.78
N LYS A 35 16.07 -6.75 -1.94
CA LYS A 35 14.98 -7.67 -2.26
C LYS A 35 14.74 -8.73 -1.18
N THR A 36 15.79 -9.42 -0.77
CA THR A 36 15.70 -10.48 0.24
C THR A 36 15.11 -9.95 1.55
N ARG A 37 15.61 -8.82 2.01
CA ARG A 37 15.15 -8.19 3.25
C ARG A 37 13.69 -7.72 3.14
N ILE A 38 13.31 -7.14 2.01
CA ILE A 38 11.93 -6.69 1.76
C ILE A 38 10.96 -7.88 1.84
N LEU A 39 11.33 -9.03 1.28
CA LEU A 39 10.53 -10.25 1.33
C LEU A 39 10.45 -10.83 2.74
N GLU A 40 11.58 -10.97 3.42
CA GLU A 40 11.65 -11.57 4.76
C GLU A 40 10.92 -10.73 5.80
N GLU A 41 11.02 -9.40 5.73
CA GLU A 41 10.37 -8.48 6.65
C GLU A 41 8.94 -8.11 6.20
N GLY A 42 8.53 -8.50 4.98
CA GLY A 42 7.19 -8.25 4.42
C GLY A 42 6.92 -6.79 4.15
N HIS A 43 7.95 -6.04 3.74
CA HIS A 43 7.80 -4.64 3.32
C HIS A 43 7.08 -4.52 1.99
N LEU A 44 6.48 -3.36 1.73
CA LEU A 44 5.81 -3.04 0.48
C LEU A 44 6.62 -2.01 -0.30
N ILE A 45 6.50 -2.04 -1.62
CA ILE A 45 7.07 -1.04 -2.51
C ILE A 45 5.95 -0.31 -3.23
N GLN A 46 6.13 0.97 -3.52
CA GLN A 46 5.22 1.72 -4.38
C GLN A 46 5.99 2.70 -5.27
N ALA A 47 5.37 3.09 -6.38
CA ALA A 47 5.91 4.08 -7.29
C ALA A 47 4.82 4.88 -8.01
N LEU A 48 5.15 6.12 -8.41
CA LEU A 48 4.29 7.02 -9.19
C LEU A 48 4.33 6.71 -10.69
N SER A 49 5.38 6.04 -11.17
CA SER A 49 5.52 5.67 -12.58
C SER A 49 5.00 4.25 -12.78
N LEU A 50 4.04 4.10 -13.69
CA LEU A 50 3.56 2.78 -14.09
C LEU A 50 4.71 1.95 -14.70
N GLY A 51 5.57 2.56 -15.53
CA GLY A 51 6.75 1.91 -16.08
C GLY A 51 7.68 1.36 -15.00
N LEU A 52 7.86 2.10 -13.90
CA LEU A 52 8.67 1.67 -12.77
C LEU A 52 8.05 0.46 -12.05
N VAL A 53 6.74 0.48 -11.85
CA VAL A 53 6.01 -0.67 -11.29
C VAL A 53 6.21 -1.91 -12.16
N GLU A 54 6.03 -1.79 -13.48
CA GLU A 54 6.22 -2.89 -14.43
C GLU A 54 7.67 -3.40 -14.44
N THR A 55 8.65 -2.49 -14.38
CA THR A 55 10.08 -2.88 -14.31
C THR A 55 10.37 -3.68 -13.06
N ILE A 56 9.88 -3.25 -11.89
CA ILE A 56 10.06 -3.95 -10.62
C ILE A 56 9.38 -5.34 -10.68
N LYS A 57 8.12 -5.39 -11.14
CA LYS A 57 7.37 -6.66 -11.23
C LYS A 57 7.96 -7.64 -12.23
N ASN A 58 8.54 -7.17 -13.33
CA ASN A 58 9.22 -8.02 -14.30
C ASN A 58 10.52 -8.61 -13.73
N GLU A 59 11.26 -7.87 -12.92
CA GLU A 59 12.51 -8.34 -12.32
C GLU A 59 12.30 -9.14 -11.02
N ALA A 60 11.28 -8.80 -10.25
CA ALA A 60 10.97 -9.40 -8.95
C ALA A 60 9.45 -9.56 -8.76
N PRO A 61 8.80 -10.51 -9.49
CA PRO A 61 7.35 -10.70 -9.46
C PRO A 61 6.81 -11.08 -8.08
N GLU A 62 7.64 -11.61 -7.20
CA GLU A 62 7.30 -12.01 -5.83
C GLU A 62 7.15 -10.83 -4.86
N LEU A 63 7.66 -9.64 -5.20
CA LEU A 63 7.49 -8.45 -4.38
C LEU A 63 6.08 -7.89 -4.48
N THR A 64 5.56 -7.39 -3.37
CA THR A 64 4.29 -6.66 -3.36
C THR A 64 4.53 -5.20 -3.72
N VAL A 65 4.03 -4.81 -4.90
CA VAL A 65 4.30 -3.50 -5.50
C VAL A 65 3.00 -2.75 -5.78
N GLY A 66 2.94 -1.50 -5.37
CA GLY A 66 1.82 -0.60 -5.58
C GLY A 66 2.07 0.45 -6.64
N TYR A 67 1.01 0.83 -7.33
CA TYR A 67 0.98 1.97 -8.22
C TYR A 67 0.28 3.14 -7.53
N ILE A 68 0.99 4.25 -7.37
CA ILE A 68 0.41 5.50 -6.88
C ILE A 68 -0.29 6.16 -8.06
N ILE A 69 -1.62 6.15 -8.06
CA ILE A 69 -2.42 6.72 -9.13
C ILE A 69 -2.50 8.23 -8.94
N PRO A 70 -2.03 9.01 -9.93
CA PRO A 70 -2.14 10.45 -9.88
C PRO A 70 -3.60 10.91 -9.99
N PHE A 71 -3.86 12.15 -9.58
CA PHE A 71 -5.17 12.77 -9.67
C PHE A 71 -5.76 12.68 -11.09
N HIS A 72 -7.08 12.52 -11.18
CA HIS A 72 -7.84 12.49 -12.45
C HIS A 72 -7.65 11.25 -13.33
N PHE A 73 -7.36 10.11 -12.75
CA PHE A 73 -7.37 8.86 -13.50
C PHE A 73 -8.83 8.36 -13.67
N VAL A 74 -9.20 8.03 -14.91
CA VAL A 74 -10.53 7.49 -15.23
C VAL A 74 -10.41 5.98 -15.43
N GLY A 75 -11.09 5.21 -14.58
CA GLY A 75 -11.11 3.75 -14.66
C GLY A 75 -9.97 3.06 -13.90
N LEU A 76 -9.91 1.74 -14.04
CA LEU A 76 -8.87 0.92 -13.44
C LEU A 76 -7.69 0.82 -14.41
N PRO A 77 -6.45 1.17 -14.02
CA PRO A 77 -5.30 1.02 -14.91
C PRO A 77 -4.95 -0.46 -15.11
N VAL A 78 -4.62 -0.81 -16.35
CA VAL A 78 -4.00 -2.12 -16.65
C VAL A 78 -2.57 -2.10 -16.12
N SER A 79 -2.26 -2.93 -15.13
CA SER A 79 -0.99 -2.92 -14.43
C SER A 79 -0.71 -4.25 -13.75
N GLN A 80 0.56 -4.61 -13.61
CA GLN A 80 1.01 -5.72 -12.76
C GLN A 80 1.05 -5.34 -11.26
N ALA A 81 0.69 -4.13 -10.89
CA ALA A 81 0.62 -3.72 -9.48
C ALA A 81 -0.26 -4.66 -8.66
N ASP A 82 0.15 -4.94 -7.44
CA ASP A 82 -0.61 -5.74 -6.48
C ASP A 82 -1.64 -4.88 -5.72
N PHE A 83 -1.36 -3.58 -5.60
CA PHE A 83 -2.28 -2.62 -5.01
C PHE A 83 -2.22 -1.25 -5.68
N PHE A 84 -3.29 -0.48 -5.50
CA PHE A 84 -3.36 0.92 -5.91
C PHE A 84 -3.34 1.83 -4.67
N MET A 85 -2.59 2.92 -4.76
CA MET A 85 -2.53 3.97 -3.75
C MET A 85 -3.16 5.23 -4.31
N MET A 86 -4.27 5.71 -3.70
CA MET A 86 -5.01 6.86 -4.20
C MET A 86 -5.28 7.88 -3.10
N GLU A 87 -5.39 9.13 -3.49
CA GLU A 87 -5.86 10.19 -2.60
C GLU A 87 -7.35 9.98 -2.29
N TYR A 88 -7.72 10.09 -0.99
CA TYR A 88 -9.04 9.70 -0.49
C TYR A 88 -10.22 10.47 -1.12
N SER A 89 -10.01 11.72 -1.54
CA SER A 89 -11.09 12.53 -2.13
C SER A 89 -11.43 12.12 -3.56
N THR A 90 -10.51 11.45 -4.25
CA THR A 90 -10.71 10.95 -5.61
C THR A 90 -11.22 9.50 -5.64
N LEU A 91 -11.17 8.82 -4.50
CA LEU A 91 -11.51 7.42 -4.38
C LEU A 91 -13.04 7.23 -4.25
N ASN A 92 -13.57 6.29 -4.99
CA ASN A 92 -14.97 5.89 -4.91
C ASN A 92 -15.11 4.37 -4.85
N ARG A 93 -16.29 3.91 -4.42
CA ARG A 93 -16.55 2.49 -4.24
C ARG A 93 -16.43 1.68 -5.53
N SER A 94 -16.87 2.24 -6.67
CA SER A 94 -16.80 1.54 -7.96
C SER A 94 -15.35 1.22 -8.35
N PHE A 95 -14.40 2.11 -8.06
CA PHE A 95 -12.98 1.83 -8.29
C PHE A 95 -12.48 0.70 -7.41
N ILE A 96 -12.84 0.73 -6.12
CA ILE A 96 -12.44 -0.30 -5.15
C ILE A 96 -13.00 -1.67 -5.57
N ASP A 97 -14.28 -1.74 -5.90
CA ASP A 97 -14.93 -2.97 -6.36
C ASP A 97 -14.27 -3.51 -7.64
N ALA A 98 -13.92 -2.62 -8.58
CA ALA A 98 -13.21 -3.01 -9.81
C ALA A 98 -11.79 -3.56 -9.51
N ALA A 99 -11.05 -2.91 -8.61
CA ALA A 99 -9.73 -3.39 -8.19
C ALA A 99 -9.83 -4.77 -7.51
N HIS A 100 -10.79 -4.94 -6.61
CA HIS A 100 -11.04 -6.22 -5.93
C HIS A 100 -11.42 -7.34 -6.90
N ASN A 101 -12.22 -7.04 -7.94
CA ASN A 101 -12.57 -8.01 -8.97
C ASN A 101 -11.34 -8.49 -9.77
N GLU A 102 -10.28 -7.69 -9.83
CA GLU A 102 -8.99 -8.09 -10.41
C GLU A 102 -8.01 -8.66 -9.36
N GLY A 103 -8.45 -8.88 -8.12
CA GLY A 103 -7.62 -9.41 -7.04
C GLY A 103 -6.58 -8.42 -6.52
N LYS A 104 -6.79 -7.11 -6.71
CA LYS A 104 -5.88 -6.05 -6.28
C LYS A 104 -6.41 -5.35 -5.05
N PHE A 105 -5.51 -4.89 -4.17
CA PHE A 105 -5.84 -4.11 -2.99
C PHE A 105 -5.92 -2.61 -3.32
N VAL A 106 -6.59 -1.86 -2.46
CA VAL A 106 -6.67 -0.40 -2.55
C VAL A 106 -6.27 0.23 -1.23
N PHE A 107 -5.26 1.08 -1.28
CA PHE A 107 -4.81 1.89 -0.15
C PHE A 107 -5.11 3.36 -0.43
N THR A 108 -5.30 4.14 0.61
CA THR A 108 -5.61 5.57 0.48
C THR A 108 -4.77 6.44 1.39
N TRP A 109 -4.56 7.70 0.99
CA TRP A 109 -3.81 8.74 1.69
C TRP A 109 -4.50 10.09 1.50
N THR A 110 -4.47 11.06 2.31
CA THR A 110 -4.13 11.10 3.74
C THR A 110 -5.36 11.55 4.50
N PRO A 111 -6.34 10.68 4.80
CA PRO A 111 -7.49 11.08 5.60
C PRO A 111 -7.04 11.29 7.04
N ASN A 112 -7.24 12.52 7.55
CA ASN A 112 -6.85 12.92 8.90
C ASN A 112 -8.06 13.25 9.80
N GLN A 113 -9.27 12.85 9.37
CA GLN A 113 -10.51 13.03 10.12
C GLN A 113 -11.19 11.66 10.29
N THR A 114 -11.76 11.45 11.47
CA THR A 114 -12.42 10.20 11.85
C THR A 114 -13.49 9.77 10.84
N GLU A 115 -14.38 10.66 10.46
CA GLU A 115 -15.49 10.38 9.54
C GLU A 115 -14.98 9.99 8.14
N THR A 116 -13.87 10.59 7.71
CA THR A 116 -13.25 10.25 6.43
C THR A 116 -12.59 8.88 6.48
N MET A 117 -11.89 8.54 7.57
CA MET A 117 -11.32 7.21 7.77
C MET A 117 -12.39 6.14 7.80
N GLU A 118 -13.49 6.36 8.55
CA GLU A 118 -14.64 5.44 8.62
C GLU A 118 -15.26 5.21 7.25
N ARG A 119 -15.41 6.27 6.47
CA ARG A 119 -15.93 6.19 5.11
C ARG A 119 -15.03 5.37 4.21
N MET A 120 -13.70 5.54 4.28
CA MET A 120 -12.73 4.76 3.50
C MET A 120 -12.77 3.29 3.90
N MET A 121 -12.82 2.99 5.19
CA MET A 121 -13.00 1.61 5.69
C MET A 121 -14.33 1.00 5.22
N PHE A 122 -15.42 1.77 5.26
CA PHE A 122 -16.72 1.32 4.76
C PHE A 122 -16.72 1.06 3.25
N TYR A 123 -15.91 1.79 2.48
CA TYR A 123 -15.73 1.53 1.06
C TYR A 123 -14.91 0.26 0.78
N GLY A 124 -14.18 -0.23 1.76
CA GLY A 124 -13.44 -1.49 1.68
C GLY A 124 -11.97 -1.33 1.32
N VAL A 125 -11.33 -0.18 1.63
CA VAL A 125 -9.88 -0.05 1.46
C VAL A 125 -9.14 -0.97 2.44
N GLU A 126 -8.04 -1.57 2.00
CA GLU A 126 -7.20 -2.44 2.84
C GLU A 126 -6.19 -1.64 3.67
N GLY A 127 -5.89 -0.41 3.29
CA GLY A 127 -4.94 0.42 4.02
C GLY A 127 -5.22 1.91 3.96
N ILE A 128 -4.88 2.59 5.05
CA ILE A 128 -4.98 4.05 5.19
C ILE A 128 -3.63 4.59 5.63
N VAL A 129 -3.09 5.51 4.86
CA VAL A 129 -1.92 6.32 5.23
C VAL A 129 -2.44 7.61 5.86
N THR A 130 -2.09 7.87 7.11
CA THR A 130 -2.57 9.02 7.87
C THR A 130 -1.50 9.57 8.79
N ASP A 131 -1.54 10.89 9.03
CA ASP A 131 -0.74 11.56 10.06
C ASP A 131 -1.38 11.44 11.46
N ARG A 132 -2.60 10.90 11.56
CA ARG A 132 -3.41 10.83 12.77
C ARG A 132 -3.66 9.38 13.20
N MET A 133 -2.57 8.70 13.54
CA MET A 133 -2.59 7.32 14.05
C MET A 133 -3.45 7.15 15.31
N ASP A 134 -3.50 8.19 16.14
CA ASP A 134 -4.33 8.24 17.34
C ASP A 134 -5.82 8.02 17.03
N LEU A 135 -6.32 8.59 15.94
CA LEU A 135 -7.71 8.43 15.49
C LEU A 135 -7.97 7.03 14.95
N LEU A 136 -7.03 6.48 14.18
CA LEU A 136 -7.19 5.17 13.58
C LEU A 136 -7.18 4.03 14.62
N THR A 137 -6.34 4.14 15.66
CA THR A 137 -6.30 3.16 16.75
C THR A 137 -7.53 3.19 17.64
N ALA A 138 -8.19 4.34 17.79
CA ALA A 138 -9.44 4.45 18.54
C ALA A 138 -10.59 3.67 17.88
N GLN A 139 -10.57 3.51 16.56
CA GLN A 139 -11.61 2.81 15.80
C GLN A 139 -11.45 1.29 15.76
N LYS A 140 -10.26 0.75 16.04
CA LYS A 140 -10.01 -0.70 16.14
C LYS A 140 -10.80 -1.41 17.26
N ARG A 141 -11.65 -0.69 17.99
CA ARG A 141 -12.58 -1.25 18.99
C ARG A 141 -13.95 -1.65 18.43
N LEU A 142 -14.13 -1.67 17.11
CA LEU A 142 -15.33 -2.21 16.47
C LEU A 142 -15.27 -3.74 16.43
N PRO A 143 -16.43 -4.44 16.51
CA PRO A 143 -16.49 -5.86 16.88
C PRO A 143 -15.83 -6.81 15.89
N GLU A 144 -15.36 -7.96 16.40
CA GLU A 144 -14.57 -9.05 15.80
C GLU A 144 -15.16 -9.77 14.56
N THR A 145 -16.04 -9.16 13.81
CA THR A 145 -16.68 -9.77 12.62
C THR A 145 -16.05 -9.39 11.29
N MET A 146 -14.92 -8.68 11.28
CA MET A 146 -14.23 -8.31 10.05
C MET A 146 -13.22 -9.37 9.64
N SER A 147 -13.54 -10.05 8.53
CA SER A 147 -12.72 -11.08 7.90
C SER A 147 -11.41 -10.49 7.33
N TYR A 148 -10.38 -11.29 7.26
CA TYR A 148 -9.11 -11.21 6.52
C TYR A 148 -8.43 -9.85 6.25
N ALA A 149 -9.16 -8.75 6.10
CA ALA A 149 -8.64 -7.38 5.96
C ALA A 149 -7.90 -6.89 7.23
N ASP A 150 -8.20 -7.49 8.40
CA ASP A 150 -7.65 -7.07 9.69
C ASP A 150 -6.15 -7.35 9.84
N LYS A 151 -5.53 -8.07 8.91
CA LYS A 151 -4.12 -8.50 9.02
C LYS A 151 -3.13 -7.60 8.28
N LEU A 152 -3.59 -6.64 7.51
CA LEU A 152 -2.76 -5.78 6.66
C LEU A 152 -2.92 -4.28 6.93
N ALA A 153 -3.27 -3.87 8.14
CA ALA A 153 -3.15 -2.47 8.51
C ALA A 153 -1.66 -2.09 8.60
N TYR A 154 -1.08 -1.65 7.49
CA TYR A 154 0.25 -1.09 7.44
C TYR A 154 0.19 0.36 7.86
N PHE A 155 0.93 0.69 8.90
CA PHE A 155 1.03 2.05 9.41
C PHE A 155 2.32 2.67 8.91
N LEU A 156 2.20 3.78 8.20
CA LEU A 156 3.32 4.63 7.85
C LEU A 156 3.30 5.87 8.72
N ILE A 157 4.37 6.03 9.45
CA ILE A 157 4.71 7.34 10.01
C ILE A 157 5.46 8.07 8.90
N GLY A 158 4.88 9.13 8.38
CA GLY A 158 5.60 10.04 7.52
C GLY A 158 6.76 10.64 8.32
N ILE A 159 7.99 10.31 7.94
CA ILE A 159 9.15 11.06 8.39
C ILE A 159 9.25 12.24 7.43
N GLY A 160 8.88 13.41 7.94
CA GLY A 160 9.04 14.70 7.26
C GLY A 160 10.50 15.09 7.16
#